data_8f1ff04b5222830f0cf43579e1716313
#
_entry.id   8f1ff04b5222830f0cf43579e1716313
#
_cell.length_a   1.000
_cell.length_b   1.000
_cell.length_c   1.000
_cell.angle_alpha   90.00
_cell.angle_beta   90.00
_cell.angle_gamma   90.00
#
_symmetry.space_group_name_H-M   'P 1'
#
loop_
_entity.id
_entity.type
_entity.pdbx_description
1 polymer ?
#
loop_
_entity_poly.entity_id
_entity_poly.type
_entity_poly.pdbx_seq_one_letter_code
_entity_poly.pdbx_strand_id
1 'polypeptide(L)'
;MDNKKKKKSFKLPTAYTVLLIITAIIAIVSHFIPGAIPASLSDFIMAPINGLNNSIDIAIFVLLIGGFLGITTKTGALDAGIASVVSKLKGKELILIPVLMFLFSLGGTSFGMSEETIAFTALVTTTMIIAGFDPLVSVATIILGSGCGVLGSTVNPFLVSVSIGSLNGSGIEVNQGVVIAINTILWLSSLLISIYFVMNYAKKVYQNKNESILSDLEIEHANEAFIGNKSGEEGVVEFTQKRKIVLALFAFTFIIMVIGIIPWEKFGINIFISTGFLTGSSLGNWWFSELGMWFVIMSVIIGIVYGMKEGEIVDAFLAGAADMVGVALVIGVSRGISV
;
A
#
# COMPACT_ATOMS: atom_id res chain seq x y z
N MET A 1 6.96 4.42 -50.39
CA MET A 1 7.82 5.04 -49.37
C MET A 1 6.92 5.78 -48.39
N ASP A 2 6.50 5.06 -47.37
CA ASP A 2 5.51 5.60 -46.41
C ASP A 2 6.26 6.05 -45.14
N ASN A 3 6.43 7.35 -45.01
CA ASN A 3 7.22 7.99 -43.97
C ASN A 3 6.36 8.18 -42.74
N LYS A 4 6.03 7.08 -42.02
CA LYS A 4 5.34 7.14 -40.75
C LYS A 4 6.23 7.87 -39.73
N LYS A 5 6.03 9.19 -39.58
CA LYS A 5 6.58 9.96 -38.45
C LYS A 5 6.17 9.27 -37.14
N LYS A 6 7.14 8.59 -36.50
CA LYS A 6 6.97 8.09 -35.12
C LYS A 6 6.58 9.27 -34.24
N LYS A 7 5.31 9.33 -33.81
CA LYS A 7 4.88 10.22 -32.73
C LYS A 7 5.79 9.92 -31.53
N LYS A 8 6.63 10.88 -31.12
CA LYS A 8 7.36 10.80 -29.86
C LYS A 8 6.31 10.69 -28.74
N SER A 9 6.14 9.52 -28.16
CA SER A 9 5.33 9.38 -26.96
C SER A 9 6.00 10.20 -25.85
N PHE A 10 5.28 11.16 -25.31
CA PHE A 10 5.73 11.91 -24.12
C PHE A 10 5.76 10.93 -22.95
N LYS A 11 6.97 10.60 -22.51
CA LYS A 11 7.16 9.79 -21.31
C LYS A 11 7.18 10.73 -20.11
N LEU A 12 6.28 10.50 -19.15
CA LEU A 12 6.31 11.21 -17.88
C LEU A 12 7.66 10.99 -17.19
N PRO A 13 8.26 12.02 -16.58
CA PRO A 13 9.50 11.88 -15.82
C PRO A 13 9.25 10.99 -14.59
N THR A 14 10.31 10.34 -14.11
CA THR A 14 10.24 9.54 -12.88
C THR A 14 10.01 10.41 -11.64
N ALA A 15 9.53 9.82 -10.54
CA ALA A 15 9.33 10.51 -9.28
C ALA A 15 10.59 11.25 -8.81
N TYR A 16 11.77 10.65 -8.95
CA TYR A 16 13.05 11.27 -8.62
C TYR A 16 13.31 12.55 -9.43
N THR A 17 13.08 12.51 -10.74
CA THR A 17 13.26 13.67 -11.61
C THR A 17 12.30 14.79 -11.22
N VAL A 18 11.03 14.46 -10.93
CA VAL A 18 10.02 15.45 -10.50
C VAL A 18 10.44 16.09 -9.17
N LEU A 19 10.86 15.31 -8.18
CA LEU A 19 11.31 15.81 -6.88
C LEU A 19 12.54 16.72 -7.02
N LEU A 20 13.53 16.34 -7.81
CA LEU A 20 14.71 17.18 -8.06
C LEU A 20 14.35 18.50 -8.76
N ILE A 21 13.40 18.47 -9.72
CA ILE A 21 12.90 19.69 -10.36
C ILE A 21 12.20 20.58 -9.34
N ILE A 22 11.35 20.02 -8.47
CA ILE A 22 10.67 20.78 -7.41
C ILE A 22 11.69 21.39 -6.46
N THR A 23 12.70 20.63 -6.02
CA THR A 23 13.79 21.14 -5.17
C THR A 23 14.53 22.30 -5.84
N ALA A 24 14.86 22.19 -7.13
CA ALA A 24 15.49 23.25 -7.89
C ALA A 24 14.61 24.51 -7.98
N ILE A 25 13.30 24.33 -8.24
CA ILE A 25 12.36 25.45 -8.29
C ILE A 25 12.29 26.15 -6.93
N ILE A 26 12.19 25.40 -5.83
CA ILE A 26 12.14 25.97 -4.47
C ILE A 26 13.43 26.69 -4.15
N ALA A 27 14.59 26.14 -4.47
CA ALA A 27 15.88 26.79 -4.29
C ALA A 27 15.97 28.12 -5.05
N ILE A 28 15.45 28.20 -6.28
CA ILE A 28 15.38 29.44 -7.06
C ILE A 28 14.38 30.44 -6.43
N VAL A 29 13.19 29.97 -6.09
CA VAL A 29 12.10 30.81 -5.54
C VAL A 29 12.47 31.40 -4.18
N SER A 30 13.28 30.68 -3.36
CA SER A 30 13.75 31.22 -2.06
C SER A 30 14.47 32.55 -2.15
N HIS A 31 15.10 32.87 -3.30
CA HIS A 31 15.76 34.14 -3.53
C HIS A 31 14.79 35.34 -3.73
N PHE A 32 13.53 35.05 -4.01
CA PHE A 32 12.49 36.06 -4.29
C PHE A 32 11.49 36.23 -3.14
N ILE A 33 11.55 35.39 -2.12
CA ILE A 33 10.64 35.46 -0.97
C ILE A 33 11.24 36.38 0.10
N PRO A 34 10.59 37.51 0.45
CA PRO A 34 11.05 38.38 1.52
C PRO A 34 11.07 37.64 2.87
N GLY A 35 12.22 37.67 3.53
CA GLY A 35 12.41 37.01 4.84
C GLY A 35 12.80 35.52 4.79
N ALA A 36 12.84 34.92 3.61
CA ALA A 36 13.41 33.58 3.45
C ALA A 36 14.95 33.66 3.37
N ILE A 37 15.63 32.63 3.86
CA ILE A 37 17.07 32.44 3.66
C ILE A 37 17.25 31.88 2.23
N PRO A 38 17.97 32.59 1.32
CA PRO A 38 18.18 32.09 -0.03
C PRO A 38 18.99 30.80 -0.04
N ALA A 39 18.49 29.76 -0.69
CA ALA A 39 19.21 28.50 -0.80
C ALA A 39 20.43 28.64 -1.70
N SER A 40 21.61 28.18 -1.23
CA SER A 40 22.81 28.12 -2.02
C SER A 40 22.81 26.94 -3.01
N LEU A 41 23.73 26.96 -3.98
CA LEU A 41 23.95 25.80 -4.85
C LEU A 41 24.34 24.54 -4.05
N SER A 42 25.09 24.72 -2.95
CA SER A 42 25.45 23.64 -2.05
C SER A 42 24.23 23.00 -1.40
N ASP A 43 23.29 23.83 -0.92
CA ASP A 43 22.05 23.34 -0.29
C ASP A 43 21.23 22.52 -1.27
N PHE A 44 21.09 22.98 -2.52
CA PHE A 44 20.42 22.22 -3.57
C PHE A 44 21.10 20.87 -3.88
N ILE A 45 22.44 20.86 -4.02
CA ILE A 45 23.18 19.62 -4.34
C ILE A 45 23.13 18.63 -3.18
N MET A 46 23.21 19.12 -1.93
CA MET A 46 23.24 18.30 -0.73
C MET A 46 21.82 17.93 -0.23
N ALA A 47 20.77 18.58 -0.73
CA ALA A 47 19.40 18.34 -0.30
C ALA A 47 18.99 16.84 -0.27
N PRO A 48 19.27 16.02 -1.29
CA PRO A 48 18.90 14.59 -1.27
C PRO A 48 19.61 13.82 -0.14
N ILE A 49 20.88 14.10 0.12
CA ILE A 49 21.65 13.42 1.16
C ILE A 49 21.20 13.88 2.55
N ASN A 50 21.02 15.19 2.74
CA ASN A 50 20.53 15.76 3.99
C ASN A 50 19.11 15.25 4.29
N GLY A 51 18.25 15.19 3.27
CA GLY A 51 16.91 14.64 3.39
C GLY A 51 16.90 13.15 3.78
N LEU A 52 17.80 12.34 3.20
CA LEU A 52 17.94 10.94 3.56
C LEU A 52 18.43 10.78 5.02
N ASN A 53 19.43 11.57 5.45
CA ASN A 53 19.88 11.56 6.83
C ASN A 53 18.78 11.95 7.82
N ASN A 54 17.95 12.92 7.48
CA ASN A 54 16.84 13.38 8.31
C ASN A 54 15.61 12.45 8.29
N SER A 55 15.59 11.46 7.41
CA SER A 55 14.51 10.46 7.29
C SER A 55 15.02 9.02 7.41
N ILE A 56 16.22 8.82 7.95
CA ILE A 56 16.85 7.50 8.01
C ILE A 56 15.99 6.48 8.76
N ASP A 57 15.33 6.88 9.85
CA ASP A 57 14.45 6.02 10.64
C ASP A 57 13.26 5.53 9.79
N ILE A 58 12.70 6.42 8.97
CA ILE A 58 11.61 6.10 8.06
C ILE A 58 12.10 5.16 6.96
N ALA A 59 13.26 5.45 6.37
CA ALA A 59 13.85 4.64 5.32
C ALA A 59 14.13 3.22 5.80
N ILE A 60 14.72 3.06 6.99
CA ILE A 60 14.95 1.75 7.61
C ILE A 60 13.61 1.03 7.85
N PHE A 61 12.63 1.71 8.44
CA PHE A 61 11.31 1.14 8.69
C PHE A 61 10.65 0.62 7.40
N VAL A 62 10.73 1.38 6.29
CA VAL A 62 10.21 0.99 4.97
C VAL A 62 10.86 -0.30 4.49
N LEU A 63 12.18 -0.45 4.65
CA LEU A 63 12.90 -1.68 4.29
C LEU A 63 12.46 -2.87 5.16
N LEU A 64 12.28 -2.67 6.47
CA LEU A 64 11.89 -3.72 7.40
C LEU A 64 10.47 -4.23 7.15
N ILE A 65 9.50 -3.33 6.88
CA ILE A 65 8.14 -3.76 6.50
C ILE A 65 8.14 -4.43 5.13
N GLY A 66 8.96 -3.96 4.18
CA GLY A 66 9.15 -4.62 2.89
C GLY A 66 9.64 -6.06 3.07
N GLY A 67 10.61 -6.28 3.93
CA GLY A 67 11.09 -7.62 4.29
C GLY A 67 9.99 -8.51 4.89
N PHE A 68 9.16 -7.97 5.78
CA PHE A 68 8.00 -8.67 6.33
C PHE A 68 6.99 -9.07 5.23
N LEU A 69 6.69 -8.15 4.31
CA LEU A 69 5.80 -8.41 3.18
C LEU A 69 6.41 -9.48 2.25
N GLY A 70 7.72 -9.42 1.99
CA GLY A 70 8.43 -10.41 1.18
C GLY A 70 8.30 -11.84 1.72
N ILE A 71 8.47 -12.03 3.03
CA ILE A 71 8.24 -13.34 3.67
C ILE A 71 6.79 -13.76 3.55
N THR A 72 5.84 -12.87 3.83
CA THR A 72 4.40 -13.18 3.77
C THR A 72 3.99 -13.58 2.35
N THR A 73 4.44 -12.84 1.35
CA THR A 73 4.19 -13.12 -0.08
C THR A 73 4.80 -14.46 -0.49
N LYS A 74 6.02 -14.78 -0.03
CA LYS A 74 6.67 -16.06 -0.30
C LYS A 74 5.86 -17.26 0.19
N THR A 75 5.05 -17.11 1.25
CA THR A 75 4.16 -18.19 1.73
C THR A 75 2.95 -18.41 0.83
N GLY A 76 2.58 -17.43 -0.01
CA GLY A 76 1.34 -17.42 -0.78
C GLY A 76 0.08 -17.38 0.10
N ALA A 77 0.18 -16.91 1.35
CA ALA A 77 -0.95 -16.89 2.27
C ALA A 77 -2.00 -15.84 1.89
N LEU A 78 -1.56 -14.67 1.43
CA LEU A 78 -2.45 -13.60 0.96
C LEU A 78 -3.20 -14.04 -0.29
N ASP A 79 -2.49 -14.61 -1.27
CA ASP A 79 -3.08 -15.13 -2.52
C ASP A 79 -4.12 -16.21 -2.24
N ALA A 80 -3.78 -17.19 -1.38
CA ALA A 80 -4.70 -18.23 -0.97
C ALA A 80 -5.91 -17.69 -0.20
N GLY A 81 -5.72 -16.65 0.62
CA GLY A 81 -6.79 -15.98 1.34
C GLY A 81 -7.79 -15.33 0.40
N ILE A 82 -7.32 -14.52 -0.55
CA ILE A 82 -8.16 -13.88 -1.57
C ILE A 82 -8.84 -14.93 -2.45
N ALA A 83 -8.11 -15.94 -2.93
CA ALA A 83 -8.69 -17.05 -3.71
C ALA A 83 -9.79 -17.78 -2.95
N SER A 84 -9.63 -17.98 -1.63
CA SER A 84 -10.68 -18.59 -0.77
C SER A 84 -11.93 -17.71 -0.68
N VAL A 85 -11.79 -16.37 -0.57
CA VAL A 85 -12.93 -15.45 -0.57
C VAL A 85 -13.66 -15.51 -1.92
N VAL A 86 -12.91 -15.42 -3.01
CA VAL A 86 -13.45 -15.52 -4.38
C VAL A 86 -14.23 -16.84 -4.57
N SER A 87 -13.63 -17.97 -4.19
CA SER A 87 -14.25 -19.28 -4.30
C SER A 87 -15.54 -19.42 -3.47
N LYS A 88 -15.56 -18.91 -2.24
CA LYS A 88 -16.74 -18.96 -1.35
C LYS A 88 -17.90 -18.09 -1.83
N LEU A 89 -17.62 -17.04 -2.57
CA LEU A 89 -18.63 -16.12 -3.11
C LEU A 89 -18.97 -16.41 -4.57
N LYS A 90 -18.48 -17.51 -5.14
CA LYS A 90 -18.84 -17.97 -6.48
C LYS A 90 -20.36 -18.14 -6.61
N GLY A 91 -20.95 -17.52 -7.64
CA GLY A 91 -22.40 -17.43 -7.82
C GLY A 91 -23.05 -16.23 -7.10
N LYS A 92 -22.27 -15.43 -6.38
CA LYS A 92 -22.69 -14.18 -5.72
C LYS A 92 -21.71 -13.04 -6.01
N GLU A 93 -21.27 -12.94 -7.24
CA GLU A 93 -20.16 -12.08 -7.66
C GLU A 93 -20.46 -10.59 -7.42
N LEU A 94 -21.74 -10.17 -7.46
CA LEU A 94 -22.13 -8.83 -7.05
C LEU A 94 -21.74 -8.50 -5.59
N ILE A 95 -21.76 -9.51 -4.70
CA ILE A 95 -21.34 -9.34 -3.29
C ILE A 95 -19.83 -9.39 -3.19
N LEU A 96 -19.15 -10.08 -4.11
CA LEU A 96 -17.71 -10.16 -4.15
C LEU A 96 -17.07 -8.76 -4.33
N ILE A 97 -17.69 -7.88 -5.14
CA ILE A 97 -17.19 -6.52 -5.40
C ILE A 97 -16.98 -5.73 -4.09
N PRO A 98 -18.02 -5.46 -3.28
CA PRO A 98 -17.83 -4.69 -2.04
C PRO A 98 -16.94 -5.41 -1.02
N VAL A 99 -16.95 -6.74 -0.98
CA VAL A 99 -16.08 -7.53 -0.08
C VAL A 99 -14.62 -7.35 -0.46
N LEU A 100 -14.28 -7.50 -1.74
CA LEU A 100 -12.90 -7.29 -2.19
C LEU A 100 -12.47 -5.83 -2.06
N MET A 101 -13.33 -4.86 -2.40
CA MET A 101 -13.03 -3.44 -2.21
C MET A 101 -12.73 -3.13 -0.74
N PHE A 102 -13.51 -3.70 0.19
CA PHE A 102 -13.26 -3.53 1.62
C PHE A 102 -11.93 -4.18 2.04
N LEU A 103 -11.63 -5.41 1.62
CA LEU A 103 -10.37 -6.09 1.94
C LEU A 103 -9.15 -5.35 1.40
N PHE A 104 -9.18 -4.91 0.13
CA PHE A 104 -8.10 -4.12 -0.44
C PHE A 104 -7.96 -2.75 0.25
N SER A 105 -9.08 -2.13 0.64
CA SER A 105 -9.04 -0.87 1.36
C SER A 105 -8.48 -1.00 2.77
N LEU A 106 -8.69 -2.12 3.46
CA LEU A 106 -8.03 -2.40 4.74
C LEU A 106 -6.51 -2.46 4.58
N GLY A 107 -6.00 -3.13 3.53
CA GLY A 107 -4.57 -3.12 3.20
C GLY A 107 -4.08 -1.71 2.88
N GLY A 108 -4.82 -0.96 2.06
CA GLY A 108 -4.48 0.42 1.71
C GLY A 108 -4.39 1.35 2.92
N THR A 109 -5.38 1.30 3.83
CA THR A 109 -5.45 2.20 5.00
C THR A 109 -4.48 1.83 6.12
N SER A 110 -4.06 0.56 6.19
CA SER A 110 -3.15 0.07 7.24
C SER A 110 -1.68 0.18 6.88
N PHE A 111 -1.27 -0.25 5.70
CA PHE A 111 0.15 -0.23 5.27
C PHE A 111 0.39 0.36 3.87
N GLY A 112 -0.64 0.90 3.24
CA GLY A 112 -0.50 1.56 1.94
C GLY A 112 -0.50 0.59 0.76
N MET A 113 -1.13 -0.60 0.90
CA MET A 113 -1.24 -1.61 -0.15
C MET A 113 -1.74 -0.99 -1.46
N SER A 114 -0.92 -1.00 -2.48
CA SER A 114 -1.20 -0.45 -3.81
C SER A 114 -0.67 -1.37 -4.90
N GLU A 115 0.66 -1.48 -5.00
CA GLU A 115 1.35 -2.25 -6.04
C GLU A 115 1.10 -3.76 -5.87
N GLU A 116 0.99 -4.26 -4.65
CA GLU A 116 0.73 -5.67 -4.34
C GLU A 116 -0.62 -6.13 -4.87
N THR A 117 -1.56 -5.19 -5.08
CA THR A 117 -2.87 -5.54 -5.65
C THR A 117 -2.79 -6.04 -7.08
N ILE A 118 -1.70 -5.73 -7.80
CA ILE A 118 -1.46 -6.20 -9.17
C ILE A 118 -1.42 -7.73 -9.21
N ALA A 119 -0.89 -8.39 -8.18
CA ALA A 119 -0.86 -9.85 -8.09
C ALA A 119 -2.25 -10.49 -8.14
N PHE A 120 -3.29 -9.79 -7.68
CA PHE A 120 -4.66 -10.29 -7.67
C PHE A 120 -5.43 -10.01 -8.95
N THR A 121 -4.85 -9.22 -9.88
CA THR A 121 -5.56 -8.79 -11.10
C THR A 121 -5.99 -9.97 -11.95
N ALA A 122 -5.12 -10.95 -12.17
CA ALA A 122 -5.44 -12.12 -12.99
C ALA A 122 -6.61 -12.91 -12.39
N LEU A 123 -6.55 -13.22 -11.09
CA LEU A 123 -7.60 -14.00 -10.39
C LEU A 123 -8.94 -13.27 -10.39
N VAL A 124 -8.95 -11.98 -10.00
CA VAL A 124 -10.18 -11.21 -9.87
C VAL A 124 -10.79 -10.93 -11.25
N THR A 125 -9.98 -10.57 -12.25
CA THR A 125 -10.45 -10.29 -13.61
C THR A 125 -11.04 -11.54 -14.27
N THR A 126 -10.33 -12.68 -14.22
CA THR A 126 -10.86 -13.95 -14.74
C THR A 126 -12.19 -14.31 -14.08
N THR A 127 -12.28 -14.16 -12.75
CA THR A 127 -13.52 -14.45 -12.00
C THR A 127 -14.67 -13.56 -12.44
N MET A 128 -14.44 -12.25 -12.57
CA MET A 128 -15.47 -11.28 -12.97
C MET A 128 -15.93 -11.49 -14.41
N ILE A 129 -15.02 -11.79 -15.34
CA ILE A 129 -15.36 -12.08 -16.74
C ILE A 129 -16.21 -13.36 -16.82
N ILE A 130 -15.82 -14.44 -16.13
CA ILE A 130 -16.59 -15.69 -16.09
C ILE A 130 -17.98 -15.46 -15.48
N ALA A 131 -18.09 -14.56 -14.51
CA ALA A 131 -19.36 -14.17 -13.90
C ALA A 131 -20.24 -13.30 -14.81
N GLY A 132 -19.75 -12.87 -15.97
CA GLY A 132 -20.50 -12.08 -16.95
C GLY A 132 -20.32 -10.57 -16.84
N PHE A 133 -19.41 -10.09 -16.00
CA PHE A 133 -18.99 -8.68 -15.95
C PHE A 133 -17.91 -8.38 -16.99
N ASP A 134 -17.72 -7.10 -17.30
CA ASP A 134 -16.58 -6.68 -18.09
C ASP A 134 -15.29 -6.57 -17.24
N PRO A 135 -14.11 -6.54 -17.90
CA PRO A 135 -12.83 -6.42 -17.18
C PRO A 135 -12.71 -5.14 -16.35
N LEU A 136 -13.40 -4.06 -16.72
CA LEU A 136 -13.34 -2.78 -16.03
C LEU A 136 -13.89 -2.88 -14.60
N VAL A 137 -14.90 -3.74 -14.37
CA VAL A 137 -15.43 -3.99 -13.01
C VAL A 137 -14.36 -4.54 -12.09
N SER A 138 -13.51 -5.46 -12.58
CA SER A 138 -12.41 -6.01 -11.76
C SER A 138 -11.33 -4.98 -11.46
N VAL A 139 -10.90 -4.24 -12.48
CA VAL A 139 -9.90 -3.17 -12.35
C VAL A 139 -10.39 -2.09 -11.39
N ALA A 140 -11.66 -1.65 -11.53
CA ALA A 140 -12.26 -0.69 -10.62
C ALA A 140 -12.35 -1.23 -9.18
N THR A 141 -12.70 -2.52 -9.00
CA THR A 141 -12.75 -3.16 -7.67
C THR A 141 -11.38 -3.14 -6.98
N ILE A 142 -10.32 -3.44 -7.71
CA ILE A 142 -8.95 -3.49 -7.17
C ILE A 142 -8.45 -2.08 -6.90
N ILE A 143 -8.43 -1.21 -7.91
CA ILE A 143 -7.79 0.12 -7.82
C ILE A 143 -8.56 1.04 -6.88
N LEU A 144 -9.89 1.11 -6.97
CA LEU A 144 -10.68 1.95 -6.08
C LEU A 144 -10.75 1.37 -4.66
N GLY A 145 -10.73 0.03 -4.52
CA GLY A 145 -10.64 -0.62 -3.22
C GLY A 145 -9.37 -0.19 -2.48
N SER A 146 -8.20 -0.47 -3.04
CA SER A 146 -6.92 -0.11 -2.42
C SER A 146 -6.73 1.41 -2.33
N GLY A 147 -7.08 2.15 -3.39
CA GLY A 147 -6.93 3.60 -3.46
C GLY A 147 -7.74 4.36 -2.40
N CYS A 148 -8.97 3.94 -2.09
CA CYS A 148 -9.75 4.52 -0.98
C CYS A 148 -9.06 4.28 0.37
N GLY A 149 -8.46 3.11 0.55
CA GLY A 149 -7.67 2.81 1.74
C GLY A 149 -6.45 3.72 1.86
N VAL A 150 -5.67 3.84 0.80
CA VAL A 150 -4.48 4.72 0.74
C VAL A 150 -4.88 6.19 0.94
N LEU A 151 -5.99 6.64 0.34
CA LEU A 151 -6.52 7.99 0.53
C LEU A 151 -6.83 8.28 2.00
N GLY A 152 -7.45 7.31 2.69
CA GLY A 152 -7.76 7.43 4.11
C GLY A 152 -6.55 7.30 5.01
N SER A 153 -5.66 6.33 4.73
CA SER A 153 -4.39 6.11 5.46
C SER A 153 -4.48 6.30 6.98
N THR A 154 -5.41 5.60 7.64
CA THR A 154 -5.73 5.84 9.05
C THR A 154 -4.55 5.65 9.99
N VAL A 155 -3.81 4.56 9.77
CA VAL A 155 -2.63 4.16 10.57
C VAL A 155 -1.44 3.80 9.68
N ASN A 156 -1.51 4.16 8.41
CA ASN A 156 -0.47 3.92 7.43
C ASN A 156 0.81 4.65 7.84
N PRO A 157 1.88 3.92 8.23
CA PRO A 157 3.10 4.54 8.72
C PRO A 157 3.84 5.33 7.64
N PHE A 158 3.68 4.98 6.37
CA PHE A 158 4.34 5.68 5.26
C PHE A 158 3.79 7.09 5.05
N LEU A 159 2.47 7.27 5.15
CA LEU A 159 1.83 8.58 4.90
C LEU A 159 1.61 9.36 6.19
N VAL A 160 0.98 8.75 7.19
CA VAL A 160 0.58 9.46 8.42
C VAL A 160 1.80 9.81 9.27
N SER A 161 2.68 8.85 9.51
CA SER A 161 3.84 9.08 10.38
C SER A 161 4.84 10.06 9.76
N VAL A 162 5.06 9.98 8.43
CA VAL A 162 5.91 10.95 7.72
C VAL A 162 5.33 12.35 7.79
N SER A 163 4.01 12.48 7.56
CA SER A 163 3.33 13.79 7.60
C SER A 163 3.36 14.39 9.00
N ILE A 164 3.03 13.60 10.04
CA ILE A 164 3.07 14.06 11.43
C ILE A 164 4.51 14.42 11.84
N GLY A 165 5.49 13.58 11.50
CA GLY A 165 6.90 13.85 11.78
C GLY A 165 7.39 15.13 11.13
N SER A 166 6.95 15.42 9.91
CA SER A 166 7.30 16.66 9.20
C SER A 166 6.71 17.90 9.87
N LEU A 167 5.42 17.85 10.27
CA LEU A 167 4.75 18.96 10.95
C LEU A 167 5.34 19.22 12.33
N ASN A 168 5.59 18.18 13.12
CA ASN A 168 6.23 18.29 14.43
C ASN A 168 7.66 18.87 14.32
N GLY A 169 8.41 18.45 13.30
CA GLY A 169 9.74 19.01 13.00
C GLY A 169 9.70 20.49 12.61
N SER A 170 8.57 20.98 12.14
CA SER A 170 8.32 22.41 11.83
C SER A 170 7.71 23.18 13.00
N GLY A 171 7.65 22.59 14.20
CA GLY A 171 7.09 23.21 15.40
C GLY A 171 5.56 23.24 15.47
N ILE A 172 4.88 22.48 14.60
CA ILE A 172 3.42 22.37 14.59
C ILE A 172 3.04 21.11 15.35
N GLU A 173 2.46 21.27 16.54
CA GLU A 173 1.94 20.13 17.31
C GLU A 173 0.70 19.53 16.65
N VAL A 174 0.76 18.25 16.31
CA VAL A 174 -0.33 17.51 15.67
C VAL A 174 -0.97 16.54 16.67
N ASN A 175 -2.28 16.64 16.82
CA ASN A 175 -3.03 15.64 17.58
C ASN A 175 -3.27 14.40 16.71
N GLN A 176 -2.48 13.36 16.95
CA GLN A 176 -2.55 12.11 16.18
C GLN A 176 -3.93 11.44 16.21
N GLY A 177 -4.65 11.51 17.34
CA GLY A 177 -6.00 10.96 17.44
C GLY A 177 -7.01 11.67 16.53
N VAL A 178 -6.88 12.99 16.38
CA VAL A 178 -7.71 13.77 15.44
C VAL A 178 -7.39 13.40 13.99
N VAL A 179 -6.11 13.23 13.66
CA VAL A 179 -5.69 12.79 12.32
C VAL A 179 -6.27 11.42 11.99
N ILE A 180 -6.16 10.45 12.90
CA ILE A 180 -6.74 9.11 12.72
C ILE A 180 -8.26 9.20 12.52
N ALA A 181 -8.96 10.01 13.31
CA ALA A 181 -10.41 10.17 13.19
C ALA A 181 -10.83 10.76 11.84
N ILE A 182 -10.17 11.85 11.40
CA ILE A 182 -10.44 12.48 10.09
C ILE A 182 -10.16 11.49 8.96
N ASN A 183 -9.02 10.81 9.02
CA ASN A 183 -8.61 9.83 8.02
C ASN A 183 -9.58 8.64 7.96
N THR A 184 -10.10 8.19 9.11
CA THR A 184 -11.12 7.13 9.16
C THR A 184 -12.42 7.57 8.46
N ILE A 185 -12.87 8.80 8.70
CA ILE A 185 -14.06 9.35 8.03
C ILE A 185 -13.81 9.44 6.52
N LEU A 186 -12.65 9.92 6.11
CA LEU A 186 -12.26 10.03 4.71
C LEU A 186 -12.19 8.66 4.03
N TRP A 187 -11.58 7.67 4.69
CA TRP A 187 -11.53 6.29 4.22
C TRP A 187 -12.93 5.69 4.00
N LEU A 188 -13.78 5.71 5.04
CA LEU A 188 -15.10 5.09 4.97
C LEU A 188 -16.01 5.80 3.95
N SER A 189 -15.99 7.14 3.91
CA SER A 189 -16.81 7.90 2.96
C SER A 189 -16.37 7.65 1.52
N SER A 190 -15.08 7.70 1.21
CA SER A 190 -14.56 7.42 -0.14
C SER A 190 -14.84 5.97 -0.57
N LEU A 191 -14.68 5.01 0.34
CA LEU A 191 -14.98 3.61 0.07
C LEU A 191 -16.46 3.37 -0.23
N LEU A 192 -17.37 3.92 0.57
CA LEU A 192 -18.82 3.78 0.35
C LEU A 192 -19.25 4.39 -0.99
N ILE A 193 -18.74 5.58 -1.32
CA ILE A 193 -18.99 6.24 -2.60
C ILE A 193 -18.47 5.36 -3.75
N SER A 194 -17.24 4.86 -3.66
CA SER A 194 -16.64 4.03 -4.70
C SER A 194 -17.37 2.70 -4.86
N ILE A 195 -17.76 2.02 -3.78
CA ILE A 195 -18.59 0.82 -3.83
C ILE A 195 -19.92 1.11 -4.54
N TYR A 196 -20.57 2.23 -4.23
CA TYR A 196 -21.82 2.60 -4.86
C TYR A 196 -21.66 2.75 -6.38
N PHE A 197 -20.64 3.45 -6.85
CA PHE A 197 -20.38 3.65 -8.28
C PHE A 197 -20.02 2.34 -8.99
N VAL A 198 -19.11 1.55 -8.43
CA VAL A 198 -18.69 0.28 -9.04
C VAL A 198 -19.86 -0.70 -9.10
N MET A 199 -20.66 -0.80 -8.03
CA MET A 199 -21.84 -1.67 -7.99
C MET A 199 -22.91 -1.25 -9.00
N ASN A 200 -23.15 0.06 -9.17
CA ASN A 200 -24.11 0.55 -10.16
C ASN A 200 -23.64 0.25 -11.59
N TYR A 201 -22.37 0.45 -11.87
CA TYR A 201 -21.78 0.10 -13.17
C TYR A 201 -21.86 -1.42 -13.41
N ALA A 202 -21.42 -2.22 -12.44
CA ALA A 202 -21.44 -3.67 -12.53
C ALA A 202 -22.86 -4.21 -12.80
N LYS A 203 -23.88 -3.68 -12.11
CA LYS A 203 -25.29 -4.08 -12.35
C LYS A 203 -25.75 -3.74 -13.76
N LYS A 204 -25.40 -2.56 -14.31
CA LYS A 204 -25.75 -2.16 -15.67
C LYS A 204 -25.14 -3.11 -16.70
N VAL A 205 -23.85 -3.35 -16.60
CA VAL A 205 -23.13 -4.25 -17.52
C VAL A 205 -23.62 -5.70 -17.40
N TYR A 206 -23.94 -6.16 -16.19
CA TYR A 206 -24.50 -7.50 -15.98
C TYR A 206 -25.87 -7.68 -16.63
N GLN A 207 -26.72 -6.64 -16.59
CA GLN A 207 -28.06 -6.67 -17.21
C GLN A 207 -28.01 -6.47 -18.74
N ASN A 208 -27.10 -5.60 -19.21
CA ASN A 208 -26.96 -5.28 -20.64
C ASN A 208 -25.49 -5.02 -20.97
N LYS A 209 -24.86 -5.93 -21.67
CA LYS A 209 -23.44 -5.83 -22.07
C LYS A 209 -23.13 -4.59 -22.93
N ASN A 210 -24.14 -4.06 -23.65
CA ASN A 210 -23.96 -2.82 -24.44
C ASN A 210 -23.79 -1.56 -23.59
N GLU A 211 -24.01 -1.63 -22.28
CA GLU A 211 -23.76 -0.55 -21.33
C GLU A 211 -22.29 -0.49 -20.86
N SER A 212 -21.44 -1.40 -21.34
CA SER A 212 -20.02 -1.36 -21.07
C SER A 212 -19.39 -0.10 -21.67
N ILE A 213 -18.49 0.53 -20.92
CA ILE A 213 -17.68 1.66 -21.40
C ILE A 213 -16.56 1.17 -22.34
N LEU A 214 -16.19 -0.12 -22.23
CA LEU A 214 -15.18 -0.72 -23.09
C LEU A 214 -15.78 -1.03 -24.47
N SER A 215 -14.98 -0.89 -25.50
CA SER A 215 -15.31 -1.36 -26.84
C SER A 215 -15.26 -2.89 -26.92
N ASP A 216 -16.00 -3.45 -27.88
CA ASP A 216 -16.01 -4.91 -28.11
C ASP A 216 -14.58 -5.46 -28.31
N LEU A 217 -13.71 -4.73 -28.99
CA LEU A 217 -12.32 -5.11 -29.22
C LEU A 217 -11.49 -5.16 -27.91
N GLU A 218 -11.70 -4.23 -26.99
CA GLU A 218 -11.04 -4.22 -25.68
C GLU A 218 -11.51 -5.38 -24.81
N ILE A 219 -12.81 -5.68 -24.85
CA ILE A 219 -13.39 -6.84 -24.15
C ILE A 219 -12.84 -8.15 -24.74
N GLU A 220 -12.74 -8.26 -26.06
CA GLU A 220 -12.20 -9.44 -26.74
C GLU A 220 -10.73 -9.66 -26.36
N HIS A 221 -9.89 -8.62 -26.44
CA HIS A 221 -8.48 -8.70 -26.02
C HIS A 221 -8.32 -9.09 -24.55
N ALA A 222 -9.15 -8.56 -23.66
CA ALA A 222 -9.10 -8.93 -22.25
C ALA A 222 -9.54 -10.39 -22.04
N ASN A 223 -10.58 -10.85 -22.76
CA ASN A 223 -11.02 -12.25 -22.71
C ASN A 223 -9.92 -13.19 -23.19
N GLU A 224 -9.23 -12.85 -24.29
CA GLU A 224 -8.08 -13.62 -24.78
C GLU A 224 -6.93 -13.64 -23.77
N ALA A 225 -6.62 -12.51 -23.15
CA ALA A 225 -5.53 -12.39 -22.18
C ALA A 225 -5.81 -13.18 -20.89
N PHE A 226 -7.03 -13.13 -20.34
CA PHE A 226 -7.36 -13.69 -19.04
C PHE A 226 -8.07 -15.04 -19.09
N ILE A 227 -8.77 -15.39 -20.18
CA ILE A 227 -9.46 -16.67 -20.34
C ILE A 227 -8.77 -17.54 -21.38
N GLY A 228 -8.32 -16.97 -22.52
CA GLY A 228 -7.74 -17.69 -23.65
C GLY A 228 -6.36 -18.28 -23.35
N ASN A 229 -5.54 -17.58 -22.62
CA ASN A 229 -4.38 -18.18 -21.97
C ASN A 229 -4.90 -18.94 -20.76
N LYS A 230 -4.83 -20.26 -20.74
CA LYS A 230 -5.07 -21.12 -19.58
C LYS A 230 -4.10 -20.86 -18.40
N SER A 231 -3.59 -19.67 -18.29
CA SER A 231 -2.78 -19.14 -17.19
C SER A 231 -3.55 -19.03 -15.86
N GLY A 232 -4.82 -19.38 -15.81
CA GLY A 232 -5.56 -19.65 -14.58
C GLY A 232 -5.26 -21.00 -13.94
N GLU A 233 -4.37 -21.81 -14.56
CA GLU A 233 -3.83 -23.06 -14.01
C GLU A 233 -2.45 -22.90 -13.39
N GLU A 234 -1.91 -21.70 -13.21
CA GLU A 234 -0.98 -21.48 -12.09
C GLU A 234 -1.81 -21.75 -10.82
N GLY A 235 -1.63 -22.95 -10.29
CA GLY A 235 -2.55 -23.67 -9.43
C GLY A 235 -3.21 -22.76 -8.41
N VAL A 236 -4.54 -22.82 -8.32
CA VAL A 236 -5.30 -22.20 -7.21
C VAL A 236 -4.53 -22.48 -5.93
N VAL A 237 -3.89 -21.45 -5.40
CA VAL A 237 -2.98 -21.60 -4.26
C VAL A 237 -3.81 -22.14 -3.12
N GLU A 238 -3.65 -23.43 -2.81
CA GLU A 238 -4.49 -24.13 -1.84
C GLU A 238 -4.43 -23.43 -0.47
N PHE A 239 -5.58 -23.13 0.11
CA PHE A 239 -5.70 -22.47 1.41
C PHE A 239 -5.45 -23.46 2.55
N THR A 240 -4.21 -23.94 2.62
CA THR A 240 -3.75 -24.91 3.61
C THR A 240 -3.85 -24.37 5.04
N GLN A 241 -3.83 -25.28 6.04
CA GLN A 241 -3.85 -24.88 7.45
C GLN A 241 -2.67 -23.96 7.82
N LYS A 242 -1.48 -24.20 7.27
CA LYS A 242 -0.30 -23.33 7.47
C LYS A 242 -0.53 -21.93 6.94
N ARG A 243 -1.11 -21.77 5.74
CA ARG A 243 -1.43 -20.47 5.15
C ARG A 243 -2.50 -19.71 5.94
N LYS A 244 -3.48 -20.43 6.51
CA LYS A 244 -4.47 -19.82 7.42
C LYS A 244 -3.82 -19.24 8.66
N ILE A 245 -2.87 -19.96 9.26
CA ILE A 245 -2.14 -19.50 10.44
C ILE A 245 -1.26 -18.29 10.07
N VAL A 246 -0.56 -18.34 8.94
CA VAL A 246 0.24 -17.22 8.45
C VAL A 246 -0.64 -15.97 8.22
N LEU A 247 -1.82 -16.12 7.60
CA LEU A 247 -2.75 -15.01 7.40
C LEU A 247 -3.29 -14.46 8.72
N ALA A 248 -3.52 -15.31 9.71
CA ALA A 248 -3.91 -14.88 11.05
C ALA A 248 -2.76 -14.13 11.76
N LEU A 249 -1.52 -14.61 11.64
CA LEU A 249 -0.33 -13.92 12.16
C LEU A 249 -0.10 -12.59 11.45
N PHE A 250 -0.30 -12.53 10.14
CA PHE A 250 -0.25 -11.29 9.35
C PHE A 250 -1.26 -10.28 9.89
N ALA A 251 -2.54 -10.66 10.02
CA ALA A 251 -3.56 -9.79 10.59
C ALA A 251 -3.23 -9.37 12.03
N PHE A 252 -2.75 -10.29 12.87
CA PHE A 252 -2.31 -10.01 14.23
C PHE A 252 -1.17 -8.99 14.27
N THR A 253 -0.20 -9.09 13.35
CA THR A 253 0.91 -8.14 13.26
C THR A 253 0.39 -6.72 13.07
N PHE A 254 -0.56 -6.51 12.15
CA PHE A 254 -1.15 -5.20 11.90
C PHE A 254 -2.07 -4.73 13.04
N ILE A 255 -2.79 -5.63 13.70
CA ILE A 255 -3.60 -5.28 14.88
C ILE A 255 -2.69 -4.74 15.99
N ILE A 256 -1.58 -5.40 16.29
CA ILE A 256 -0.62 -4.93 17.29
C ILE A 256 0.05 -3.62 16.84
N MET A 257 0.39 -3.47 15.55
CA MET A 257 0.88 -2.21 15.00
C MET A 257 -0.09 -1.06 15.30
N VAL A 258 -1.38 -1.24 14.99
CA VAL A 258 -2.43 -0.23 15.25
C VAL A 258 -2.52 0.09 16.74
N ILE A 259 -2.53 -0.93 17.61
CA ILE A 259 -2.54 -0.76 19.06
C ILE A 259 -1.27 -0.03 19.53
N GLY A 260 -0.12 -0.33 18.93
CA GLY A 260 1.16 0.31 19.26
C GLY A 260 1.22 1.80 18.93
N ILE A 261 0.52 2.23 17.87
CA ILE A 261 0.54 3.62 17.38
C ILE A 261 -0.49 4.51 18.10
N ILE A 262 -1.65 3.97 18.47
CA ILE A 262 -2.74 4.76 19.08
C ILE A 262 -2.32 5.22 20.49
N PRO A 263 -2.28 6.53 20.78
CA PRO A 263 -1.85 7.06 22.08
C PRO A 263 -2.93 6.87 23.14
N TRP A 264 -3.06 5.67 23.66
CA TRP A 264 -4.11 5.23 24.58
C TRP A 264 -4.22 6.07 25.84
N GLU A 265 -3.08 6.55 26.39
CA GLU A 265 -3.04 7.40 27.56
C GLU A 265 -3.80 8.71 27.35
N LYS A 266 -3.78 9.28 26.13
CA LYS A 266 -4.56 10.48 25.79
C LYS A 266 -6.07 10.25 25.80
N PHE A 267 -6.51 8.99 25.73
CA PHE A 267 -7.90 8.57 25.84
C PHE A 267 -8.27 8.06 27.24
N GLY A 268 -7.36 8.18 28.22
CA GLY A 268 -7.56 7.71 29.59
C GLY A 268 -7.46 6.18 29.76
N ILE A 269 -6.92 5.48 28.75
CA ILE A 269 -6.75 4.01 28.78
C ILE A 269 -5.32 3.68 29.15
N ASN A 270 -5.12 3.18 30.38
CA ASN A 270 -3.80 2.96 30.97
C ASN A 270 -3.36 1.49 31.00
N ILE A 271 -4.13 0.56 30.41
CA ILE A 271 -3.87 -0.88 30.45
C ILE A 271 -2.58 -1.29 29.74
N PHE A 272 -2.08 -0.45 28.85
CA PHE A 272 -0.88 -0.73 28.03
C PHE A 272 0.42 -0.17 28.64
N ILE A 273 0.39 0.56 29.75
CA ILE A 273 1.59 1.22 30.35
C ILE A 273 2.68 0.19 30.69
N SER A 274 2.30 -1.03 31.11
CA SER A 274 3.24 -2.08 31.51
C SER A 274 3.76 -2.93 30.35
N THR A 275 3.45 -2.59 29.09
CA THR A 275 3.80 -3.42 27.91
C THR A 275 5.18 -3.14 27.33
N GLY A 276 5.99 -2.29 27.98
CA GLY A 276 7.33 -1.92 27.49
C GLY A 276 8.40 -3.02 27.54
N PHE A 277 8.08 -4.21 28.00
CA PHE A 277 9.05 -5.31 28.13
C PHE A 277 9.60 -5.82 26.78
N LEU A 278 8.89 -5.61 25.66
CA LEU A 278 9.28 -6.13 24.35
C LEU A 278 10.23 -5.18 23.61
N THR A 279 9.96 -3.89 23.62
CA THR A 279 10.69 -2.89 22.82
C THR A 279 11.27 -1.75 23.64
N GLY A 280 11.07 -1.74 24.96
CA GLY A 280 11.42 -0.64 25.84
C GLY A 280 10.37 0.46 25.92
N SER A 281 9.47 0.54 24.90
CA SER A 281 8.35 1.49 24.84
C SER A 281 7.03 0.77 25.00
N SER A 282 6.08 1.35 25.77
CA SER A 282 4.73 0.78 25.94
C SER A 282 3.92 0.89 24.65
N LEU A 283 2.96 -0.03 24.48
CA LEU A 283 1.97 0.07 23.40
C LEU A 283 1.19 1.39 23.51
N GLY A 284 1.10 2.11 22.42
CA GLY A 284 0.55 3.46 22.37
C GLY A 284 1.63 4.55 22.25
N ASN A 285 2.90 4.18 22.44
CA ASN A 285 4.05 5.07 22.28
C ASN A 285 5.07 4.50 21.26
N TRP A 286 4.66 3.56 20.44
CA TRP A 286 5.51 2.97 19.40
C TRP A 286 5.65 3.91 18.22
N TRP A 287 6.87 3.95 17.69
CA TRP A 287 7.24 4.69 16.50
C TRP A 287 8.03 3.80 15.53
N PHE A 288 8.73 4.35 14.58
CA PHE A 288 9.40 3.60 13.51
C PHE A 288 10.31 2.48 14.01
N SER A 289 11.07 2.71 15.07
CA SER A 289 12.02 1.73 15.62
C SER A 289 11.31 0.53 16.22
N GLU A 290 10.32 0.75 17.07
CA GLU A 290 9.54 -0.30 17.72
C GLU A 290 8.71 -1.07 16.71
N LEU A 291 8.08 -0.35 15.78
CA LEU A 291 7.30 -0.95 14.68
C LEU A 291 8.21 -1.79 13.76
N GLY A 292 9.36 -1.26 13.37
CA GLY A 292 10.33 -1.99 12.55
C GLY A 292 10.77 -3.29 13.20
N MET A 293 11.13 -3.25 14.50
CA MET A 293 11.51 -4.44 15.24
C MET A 293 10.36 -5.44 15.37
N TRP A 294 9.13 -4.96 15.58
CA TRP A 294 7.93 -5.81 15.61
C TRP A 294 7.75 -6.56 14.29
N PHE A 295 7.88 -5.89 13.14
CA PHE A 295 7.79 -6.54 11.84
C PHE A 295 8.92 -7.57 11.60
N VAL A 296 10.14 -7.30 12.07
CA VAL A 296 11.24 -8.28 11.99
C VAL A 296 10.92 -9.52 12.82
N ILE A 297 10.47 -9.37 14.06
CA ILE A 297 10.09 -10.50 14.92
C ILE A 297 9.00 -11.33 14.26
N MET A 298 7.95 -10.67 13.75
CA MET A 298 6.84 -11.37 13.12
C MET A 298 7.22 -12.02 11.79
N SER A 299 8.18 -11.45 11.06
CA SER A 299 8.79 -12.08 9.87
C SER A 299 9.40 -13.43 10.20
N VAL A 300 10.22 -13.48 11.24
CA VAL A 300 10.86 -14.71 11.69
C VAL A 300 9.82 -15.73 12.17
N ILE A 301 8.85 -15.29 12.96
CA ILE A 301 7.78 -16.18 13.46
C ILE A 301 6.97 -16.75 12.29
N ILE A 302 6.57 -15.95 11.32
CA ILE A 302 5.83 -16.41 10.13
C ILE A 302 6.67 -17.42 9.33
N GLY A 303 7.95 -17.13 9.11
CA GLY A 303 8.85 -18.04 8.39
C GLY A 303 8.97 -19.40 9.08
N ILE A 304 9.19 -19.42 10.41
CA ILE A 304 9.28 -20.63 11.21
C ILE A 304 7.96 -21.42 11.19
N VAL A 305 6.83 -20.76 11.43
CA VAL A 305 5.50 -21.39 11.44
C VAL A 305 5.14 -21.99 10.09
N TYR A 306 5.51 -21.33 9.02
CA TYR A 306 5.32 -21.85 7.66
C TYR A 306 6.24 -23.06 7.38
N GLY A 307 7.39 -23.13 8.05
CA GLY A 307 8.39 -24.20 7.93
C GLY A 307 9.51 -23.85 6.94
N MET A 308 9.81 -22.58 6.78
CA MET A 308 10.94 -22.08 5.99
C MET A 308 12.26 -22.36 6.74
N LYS A 309 13.31 -22.65 6.00
CA LYS A 309 14.68 -22.73 6.54
C LYS A 309 15.23 -21.31 6.74
N GLU A 310 16.23 -21.16 7.61
CA GLU A 310 16.87 -19.88 7.90
C GLU A 310 17.25 -19.10 6.63
N GLY A 311 17.97 -19.74 5.71
CA GLY A 311 18.35 -19.10 4.44
C GLY A 311 17.14 -18.62 3.62
N GLU A 312 16.06 -19.40 3.58
CA GLU A 312 14.83 -19.01 2.86
C GLU A 312 14.13 -17.81 3.49
N ILE A 313 14.19 -17.70 4.85
CA ILE A 313 13.66 -16.55 5.58
C ILE A 313 14.48 -15.31 5.26
N VAL A 314 15.82 -15.41 5.33
CA VAL A 314 16.73 -14.30 5.05
C VAL A 314 16.60 -13.84 3.59
N ASP A 315 16.61 -14.78 2.63
CA ASP A 315 16.50 -14.45 1.21
C ASP A 315 15.15 -13.76 0.89
N ALA A 316 14.04 -14.27 1.43
CA ALA A 316 12.73 -13.68 1.21
C ALA A 316 12.61 -12.29 1.87
N PHE A 317 13.19 -12.11 3.06
CA PHE A 317 13.22 -10.83 3.75
C PHE A 317 14.04 -9.82 2.97
N LEU A 318 15.24 -10.18 2.52
CA LEU A 318 16.10 -9.29 1.74
C LEU A 318 15.50 -8.94 0.39
N ALA A 319 14.84 -9.88 -0.29
CA ALA A 319 14.14 -9.62 -1.53
C ALA A 319 13.01 -8.57 -1.33
N GLY A 320 12.14 -8.77 -0.33
CA GLY A 320 11.08 -7.80 -0.03
C GLY A 320 11.61 -6.45 0.43
N ALA A 321 12.71 -6.40 1.18
CA ALA A 321 13.38 -5.15 1.54
C ALA A 321 13.94 -4.44 0.30
N ALA A 322 14.52 -5.17 -0.66
CA ALA A 322 15.06 -4.63 -1.91
C ALA A 322 13.96 -3.98 -2.76
N ASP A 323 12.75 -4.53 -2.79
CA ASP A 323 11.61 -3.94 -3.50
C ASP A 323 11.26 -2.56 -2.95
N MET A 324 11.53 -2.30 -1.68
CA MET A 324 11.24 -1.02 -1.01
C MET A 324 12.37 0.01 -1.08
N VAL A 325 13.53 -0.32 -1.63
CA VAL A 325 14.66 0.63 -1.73
C VAL A 325 14.27 1.88 -2.52
N GLY A 326 13.52 1.71 -3.61
CA GLY A 326 13.03 2.85 -4.39
C GLY A 326 12.17 3.81 -3.56
N VAL A 327 11.26 3.27 -2.75
CA VAL A 327 10.39 4.05 -1.86
C VAL A 327 11.21 4.78 -0.80
N ALA A 328 12.13 4.09 -0.13
CA ALA A 328 13.01 4.67 0.89
C ALA A 328 13.83 5.85 0.35
N LEU A 329 14.38 5.72 -0.87
CA LEU A 329 15.12 6.79 -1.51
C LEU A 329 14.23 7.97 -1.92
N VAL A 330 13.00 7.71 -2.42
CA VAL A 330 12.04 8.78 -2.75
C VAL A 330 11.68 9.59 -1.50
N ILE A 331 11.47 8.94 -0.35
CA ILE A 331 11.23 9.60 0.93
C ILE A 331 12.41 10.51 1.29
N GLY A 332 13.64 10.00 1.16
CA GLY A 332 14.85 10.79 1.42
C GLY A 332 14.95 12.03 0.54
N VAL A 333 14.78 11.86 -0.78
CA VAL A 333 14.83 12.99 -1.73
C VAL A 333 13.72 14.01 -1.45
N SER A 334 12.50 13.55 -1.17
CA SER A 334 11.38 14.45 -0.86
C SER A 334 11.62 15.22 0.44
N ARG A 335 12.21 14.59 1.46
CA ARG A 335 12.57 15.26 2.71
C ARG A 335 13.65 16.33 2.53
N GLY A 336 14.52 16.17 1.53
CA GLY A 336 15.51 17.18 1.16
C GLY A 336 14.91 18.52 0.71
N ILE A 337 13.64 18.56 0.32
CA ILE A 337 12.92 19.79 -0.03
C ILE A 337 12.69 20.68 1.21
N SER A 338 12.58 20.07 2.39
CA SER A 338 12.29 20.76 3.66
C SER A 338 13.52 21.05 4.52
N VAL A 339 14.71 20.76 4.02
CA VAL A 339 16.01 21.03 4.66
C VAL A 339 16.66 22.28 4.09
#